data_88e8a6eb8d4f1a5156a98255adb7d473
#
_entry.id   88e8a6eb8d4f1a5156a98255adb7d473
#
_cell.length_a   1.000
_cell.length_b   1.000
_cell.length_c   1.000
_cell.angle_alpha   90.00
_cell.angle_beta   90.00
_cell.angle_gamma   90.00
#
_symmetry.space_group_name_H-M   'P 1'
#
loop_
_entity.id
_entity.type
_entity.pdbx_description
1 polymer ?
#
loop_
_entity_poly.entity_id
_entity_poly.type
_entity_poly.pdbx_seq_one_letter_code
_entity_poly.pdbx_strand_id
1 'polypeptide(L)'
;EVLLKVAEANRIIETENISVADATEKVGISRSSYYKYKDDIFPFRENVKGKTITFVLSMDDEPGLLSLVLKKVAEFKANILTIHQTIPVNGIASLTLSVDILPTTGDSSEMIEQIERLKGVRYLKILSSDASI
;
A
#
# COMPACT_ATOMS: atom_id res chain seq x y z
N GLU A 1 -17.15 3.76 23.01
CA GLU A 1 -17.42 2.40 22.66
C GLU A 1 -16.16 1.53 22.65
N VAL A 2 -16.28 0.29 23.17
CA VAL A 2 -15.10 -0.59 23.36
C VAL A 2 -14.40 -0.90 22.04
N LEU A 3 -15.15 -1.22 20.99
CA LEU A 3 -14.52 -1.57 19.70
C LEU A 3 -13.73 -0.41 19.11
N LEU A 4 -14.23 0.81 19.23
CA LEU A 4 -13.51 1.98 18.76
C LEU A 4 -12.24 2.21 19.58
N LYS A 5 -12.30 1.95 20.89
CA LYS A 5 -11.13 2.08 21.76
C LYS A 5 -10.08 1.00 21.45
N VAL A 6 -10.53 -0.21 21.12
CA VAL A 6 -9.61 -1.27 20.70
C VAL A 6 -8.90 -0.90 19.39
N ALA A 7 -9.63 -0.36 18.44
CA ALA A 7 -9.05 0.12 17.18
C ALA A 7 -8.03 1.24 17.45
N GLU A 8 -8.34 2.16 18.33
CA GLU A 8 -7.44 3.25 18.71
C GLU A 8 -6.17 2.71 19.38
N ALA A 9 -6.33 1.73 20.28
CA ALA A 9 -5.18 1.10 20.93
C ALA A 9 -4.27 0.44 19.91
N ASN A 10 -4.84 -0.27 18.93
CA ASN A 10 -4.04 -0.88 17.88
C ASN A 10 -3.27 0.16 17.08
N ARG A 11 -3.91 1.28 16.76
CA ARG A 11 -3.26 2.36 16.03
C ARG A 11 -2.08 2.93 16.81
N ILE A 12 -2.28 3.15 18.11
CA ILE A 12 -1.22 3.71 18.97
C ILE A 12 -0.05 2.73 19.08
N ILE A 13 -0.34 1.45 19.23
CA ILE A 13 0.72 0.43 19.30
C ILE A 13 1.57 0.46 18.03
N GLU A 14 0.94 0.55 16.87
CA GLU A 14 1.66 0.55 15.59
C GLU A 14 2.41 1.85 15.34
N THR A 15 1.84 3.00 15.70
CA THR A 15 2.44 4.29 15.37
C THR A 15 3.44 4.78 16.41
N GLU A 16 3.20 4.50 17.69
CA GLU A 16 4.06 4.98 18.78
C GLU A 16 4.98 3.89 19.32
N ASN A 17 4.81 2.66 18.84
CA ASN A 17 5.64 1.53 19.24
C ASN A 17 5.68 1.33 20.76
N ILE A 18 4.52 1.42 21.39
CA ILE A 18 4.36 1.20 22.82
C ILE A 18 3.73 -0.16 23.11
N SER A 19 3.77 -0.59 24.37
CA SER A 19 3.20 -1.87 24.77
C SER A 19 1.67 -1.85 24.75
N VAL A 20 1.07 -3.05 24.75
CA VAL A 20 -0.38 -3.20 24.86
C VAL A 20 -0.87 -2.57 26.18
N ALA A 21 -0.14 -2.79 27.28
CA ALA A 21 -0.52 -2.21 28.57
C ALA A 21 -0.59 -0.68 28.52
N ASP A 22 0.41 -0.06 27.91
CA ASP A 22 0.44 1.41 27.80
C ASP A 22 -0.65 1.92 26.88
N ALA A 23 -0.88 1.25 25.75
CA ALA A 23 -1.90 1.68 24.80
C ALA A 23 -3.30 1.57 25.39
N THR A 24 -3.62 0.48 26.07
CA THR A 24 -4.95 0.30 26.67
C THR A 24 -5.19 1.29 27.79
N GLU A 25 -4.15 1.61 28.54
CA GLU A 25 -4.26 2.65 29.58
C GLU A 25 -4.55 4.02 28.96
N LYS A 26 -3.87 4.37 27.89
CA LYS A 26 -4.08 5.64 27.21
C LYS A 26 -5.50 5.81 26.68
N VAL A 27 -6.09 4.76 26.13
CA VAL A 27 -7.44 4.85 25.59
C VAL A 27 -8.53 4.53 26.62
N GLY A 28 -8.15 4.08 27.82
CA GLY A 28 -9.10 3.89 28.91
C GLY A 28 -9.89 2.60 28.87
N ILE A 29 -9.29 1.50 28.38
CA ILE A 29 -9.89 0.18 28.43
C ILE A 29 -8.97 -0.80 29.17
N SER A 30 -9.53 -1.93 29.60
CA SER A 30 -8.73 -2.97 30.22
C SER A 30 -8.02 -3.80 29.15
N ARG A 31 -6.92 -4.44 29.56
CA ARG A 31 -6.23 -5.38 28.65
C ARG A 31 -7.13 -6.55 28.29
N SER A 32 -7.98 -7.01 29.21
CA SER A 32 -8.93 -8.08 28.92
C SER A 32 -9.86 -7.71 27.78
N SER A 33 -10.41 -6.49 27.82
CA SER A 33 -11.29 -6.01 26.76
C SER A 33 -10.55 -5.91 25.43
N TYR A 34 -9.31 -5.43 25.47
CA TYR A 34 -8.50 -5.36 24.28
C TYR A 34 -8.32 -6.73 23.62
N TYR A 35 -7.88 -7.72 24.41
CA TYR A 35 -7.64 -9.07 23.87
C TYR A 35 -8.93 -9.76 23.44
N LYS A 36 -10.05 -9.46 24.10
CA LYS A 36 -11.34 -10.04 23.72
C LYS A 36 -11.80 -9.57 22.35
N TYR A 37 -11.62 -8.30 22.04
CA TYR A 37 -12.18 -7.70 20.83
C TYR A 37 -11.20 -7.42 19.71
N LYS A 38 -9.91 -7.61 19.91
CA LYS A 38 -8.93 -7.28 18.88
C LYS A 38 -9.13 -8.04 17.58
N ASP A 39 -9.58 -9.29 17.67
CA ASP A 39 -9.83 -10.13 16.50
C ASP A 39 -11.12 -9.74 15.78
N ASP A 40 -12.07 -9.17 16.52
CA ASP A 40 -13.33 -8.74 15.95
C ASP A 40 -13.15 -7.54 15.03
N ILE A 41 -12.11 -6.74 15.23
CA ILE A 41 -11.82 -5.60 14.38
C ILE A 41 -10.81 -5.93 13.27
N PHE A 42 -10.32 -7.17 13.24
CA PHE A 42 -9.32 -7.57 12.27
C PHE A 42 -9.76 -7.36 10.81
N PRO A 43 -10.98 -7.74 10.40
CA PRO A 43 -11.44 -7.47 9.04
C PRO A 43 -11.45 -5.97 8.71
N PHE A 44 -11.79 -5.13 9.67
CA PHE A 44 -11.76 -3.69 9.49
C PHE A 44 -10.33 -3.20 9.26
N ARG A 45 -9.37 -3.72 10.02
CA ARG A 45 -7.96 -3.40 9.82
C ARG A 45 -7.48 -3.83 8.44
N GLU A 46 -7.92 -4.98 7.97
CA GLU A 46 -7.56 -5.44 6.63
C GLU A 46 -8.07 -4.51 5.55
N ASN A 47 -9.26 -3.96 5.72
CA ASN A 47 -9.78 -2.96 4.79
C ASN A 47 -8.90 -1.72 4.75
N VAL A 48 -8.37 -1.32 5.89
CA VAL A 48 -7.43 -0.20 5.95
C VAL A 48 -6.09 -0.58 5.32
N LYS A 49 -5.65 -1.83 5.53
CA LYS A 49 -4.39 -2.34 4.94
C LYS A 49 -4.50 -2.55 3.45
N GLY A 50 -5.66 -3.00 2.99
CA GLY A 50 -5.88 -3.46 1.63
C GLY A 50 -6.08 -2.35 0.62
N LYS A 51 -5.36 -1.26 0.76
CA LYS A 51 -5.34 -0.22 -0.24
C LYS A 51 -4.78 -0.75 -1.54
N THR A 52 -5.54 -0.61 -2.62
CA THR A 52 -5.08 -1.01 -3.95
C THR A 52 -4.96 0.22 -4.83
N ILE A 53 -3.85 0.35 -5.51
CA ILE A 53 -3.65 1.41 -6.49
C ILE A 53 -3.41 0.76 -7.84
N THR A 54 -4.16 1.20 -8.84
CA THR A 54 -3.97 0.76 -10.22
C THR A 54 -3.50 1.96 -11.04
N PHE A 55 -2.39 1.78 -11.73
CA PHE A 55 -1.86 2.84 -12.58
C PHE A 55 -1.37 2.27 -13.91
N VAL A 56 -1.41 3.10 -14.94
CA VAL A 56 -0.91 2.77 -16.25
C VAL A 56 0.26 3.69 -16.57
N LEU A 57 1.28 3.14 -17.20
CA LEU A 57 2.38 3.95 -17.68
C LEU A 57 2.71 3.60 -19.12
N SER A 58 3.20 4.60 -19.84
CA SER A 58 3.70 4.45 -21.18
C SER A 58 5.22 4.46 -21.11
N MET A 59 5.85 3.46 -21.66
CA MET A 59 7.30 3.33 -21.55
C MET A 59 7.92 2.89 -22.86
N ASP A 60 9.19 3.26 -23.04
CA ASP A 60 9.95 2.80 -24.19
C ASP A 60 10.14 1.29 -24.13
N ASP A 61 10.11 0.65 -25.29
CA ASP A 61 10.35 -0.79 -25.39
C ASP A 61 11.85 -1.05 -25.33
N GLU A 62 12.40 -0.99 -24.12
CA GLU A 62 13.84 -1.18 -23.87
C GLU A 62 14.04 -2.39 -22.96
N PRO A 63 15.05 -3.25 -23.25
CA PRO A 63 15.37 -4.35 -22.35
C PRO A 63 15.64 -3.86 -20.93
N GLY A 64 15.04 -4.54 -19.96
CA GLY A 64 15.25 -4.25 -18.54
C GLY A 64 14.44 -3.13 -17.97
N LEU A 65 13.72 -2.33 -18.76
CA LEU A 65 12.92 -1.23 -18.21
C LEU A 65 11.78 -1.74 -17.34
N LEU A 66 11.08 -2.77 -17.79
CA LEU A 66 10.03 -3.40 -16.99
C LEU A 66 10.59 -3.88 -15.65
N SER A 67 11.77 -4.50 -15.66
CA SER A 67 12.41 -4.96 -14.43
C SER A 67 12.72 -3.82 -13.48
N LEU A 68 13.13 -2.66 -14.00
CA LEU A 68 13.38 -1.49 -13.17
C LEU A 68 12.11 -0.98 -12.51
N VAL A 69 11.00 -0.97 -13.25
CA VAL A 69 9.71 -0.54 -12.69
C VAL A 69 9.29 -1.49 -11.56
N LEU A 70 9.37 -2.80 -11.80
CA LEU A 70 8.99 -3.79 -10.80
C LEU A 70 9.91 -3.74 -9.58
N LYS A 71 11.19 -3.46 -9.81
CA LYS A 71 12.15 -3.31 -8.72
C LYS A 71 11.80 -2.12 -7.83
N LYS A 72 11.38 -1.01 -8.41
CA LYS A 72 10.93 0.16 -7.63
C LYS A 72 9.75 -0.19 -6.75
N VAL A 73 8.77 -0.90 -7.29
CA VAL A 73 7.62 -1.35 -6.49
C VAL A 73 8.09 -2.21 -5.31
N ALA A 74 9.00 -3.14 -5.58
CA ALA A 74 9.53 -4.02 -4.54
C ALA A 74 10.34 -3.27 -3.47
N GLU A 75 11.11 -2.26 -3.89
CA GLU A 75 11.88 -1.44 -2.95
C GLU A 75 10.98 -0.72 -1.94
N PHE A 76 9.78 -0.33 -2.36
CA PHE A 76 8.82 0.31 -1.48
C PHE A 76 7.96 -0.71 -0.72
N LYS A 77 8.21 -2.00 -0.92
CA LYS A 77 7.50 -3.10 -0.23
C LYS A 77 6.01 -3.13 -0.53
N ALA A 78 5.62 -2.68 -1.71
CA ALA A 78 4.26 -2.87 -2.20
C ALA A 78 4.15 -4.25 -2.82
N ASN A 79 2.95 -4.82 -2.79
CA ASN A 79 2.70 -6.14 -3.35
C ASN A 79 2.05 -6.02 -4.72
N ILE A 80 2.64 -6.65 -5.73
CA ILE A 80 2.09 -6.60 -7.09
C ILE A 80 0.96 -7.62 -7.21
N LEU A 81 -0.22 -7.15 -7.56
CA LEU A 81 -1.40 -7.98 -7.73
C LEU A 81 -1.58 -8.40 -9.18
N THR A 82 -1.49 -7.47 -10.12
CA THR A 82 -1.65 -7.76 -11.54
C THR A 82 -0.67 -6.94 -12.35
N ILE A 83 -0.24 -7.53 -13.46
CA ILE A 83 0.61 -6.89 -14.47
C ILE A 83 -0.04 -7.14 -15.82
N HIS A 84 -0.26 -6.08 -16.58
CA HIS A 84 -0.75 -6.18 -17.94
C HIS A 84 0.09 -5.30 -18.85
N GLN A 85 0.76 -5.91 -19.81
CA GLN A 85 1.61 -5.19 -20.75
C GLN A 85 1.09 -5.40 -22.16
N THR A 86 0.96 -4.31 -22.91
CA THR A 86 0.54 -4.40 -24.31
C THR A 86 1.73 -4.73 -25.21
N ILE A 87 1.44 -5.23 -26.38
CA ILE A 87 2.46 -5.41 -27.41
C ILE A 87 2.97 -4.03 -27.83
N PRO A 88 4.29 -3.81 -27.87
CA PRO A 88 4.82 -2.51 -28.24
C PRO A 88 4.40 -2.06 -29.65
N VAL A 89 4.05 -0.81 -29.77
CA VAL A 89 3.71 -0.19 -31.04
C VAL A 89 4.59 1.04 -31.21
N ASN A 90 5.34 1.09 -32.31
CA ASN A 90 6.28 2.17 -32.59
C ASN A 90 7.30 2.37 -31.46
N GLY A 91 7.75 1.28 -30.84
CA GLY A 91 8.75 1.34 -29.79
C GLY A 91 8.22 1.76 -28.42
N ILE A 92 6.91 1.83 -28.25
CA ILE A 92 6.28 2.23 -26.99
C ILE A 92 5.29 1.15 -26.53
N ALA A 93 5.38 0.78 -25.28
CA ALA A 93 4.46 -0.18 -24.65
C ALA A 93 3.67 0.49 -23.54
N SER A 94 2.47 -0.01 -23.28
CA SER A 94 1.70 0.39 -22.09
C SER A 94 1.80 -0.71 -21.06
N LEU A 95 2.00 -0.32 -19.82
CA LEU A 95 2.06 -1.23 -18.69
C LEU A 95 1.02 -0.81 -17.66
N THR A 96 0.13 -1.72 -17.30
CA THR A 96 -0.85 -1.49 -16.24
C THR A 96 -0.49 -2.35 -15.05
N LEU A 97 -0.35 -1.73 -13.90
CA LEU A 97 -0.01 -2.41 -12.65
C LEU A 97 -1.09 -2.14 -11.61
N SER A 98 -1.52 -3.20 -10.93
CA SER A 98 -2.30 -3.06 -9.70
C SER A 98 -1.43 -3.53 -8.56
N VAL A 99 -1.26 -2.67 -7.57
CA VAL A 99 -0.40 -2.96 -6.42
C VAL A 99 -1.18 -2.79 -5.14
N ASP A 100 -0.86 -3.62 -4.18
CA ASP A 100 -1.45 -3.57 -2.86
C ASP A 100 -0.51 -2.81 -1.94
N ILE A 101 -1.02 -1.76 -1.31
CA ILE A 101 -0.25 -0.93 -0.39
C ILE A 101 -0.43 -1.49 1.01
N LEU A 102 0.63 -2.07 1.53
CA LEU A 102 0.63 -2.73 2.83
C LEU A 102 1.03 -1.74 3.93
N PRO A 103 0.76 -2.06 5.20
CA PRO A 103 1.24 -1.20 6.30
C PRO A 103 2.75 -1.01 6.31
N THR A 104 3.48 -1.98 5.74
CA THR A 104 4.95 -1.92 5.63
C THR A 104 5.43 -1.21 4.39
N THR A 105 4.52 -0.84 3.49
CA THR A 105 4.88 -0.11 2.27
C THR A 105 5.32 1.30 2.65
N GLY A 106 6.37 1.78 2.00
CA GLY A 106 6.81 3.16 2.17
C GLY A 106 5.81 4.14 1.57
N ASP A 107 6.24 5.38 1.37
CA ASP A 107 5.38 6.42 0.81
C ASP A 107 5.00 6.09 -0.63
N SER A 108 3.72 5.76 -0.85
CA SER A 108 3.24 5.37 -2.17
C SER A 108 3.33 6.51 -3.18
N SER A 109 3.18 7.75 -2.73
CA SER A 109 3.32 8.92 -3.61
C SER A 109 4.75 9.03 -4.11
N GLU A 110 5.72 8.82 -3.24
CA GLU A 110 7.13 8.83 -3.62
C GLU A 110 7.45 7.68 -4.56
N MET A 111 6.89 6.50 -4.31
CA MET A 111 7.06 5.35 -5.19
C MET A 111 6.63 5.70 -6.62
N ILE A 112 5.43 6.27 -6.77
CA ILE A 112 4.90 6.67 -8.07
C ILE A 112 5.79 7.71 -8.73
N GLU A 113 6.26 8.70 -7.97
CA GLU A 113 7.16 9.72 -8.50
C GLU A 113 8.48 9.12 -9.00
N GLN A 114 9.05 8.20 -8.25
CA GLN A 114 10.31 7.57 -8.66
C GLN A 114 10.15 6.72 -9.90
N ILE A 115 9.01 6.01 -10.02
CA ILE A 115 8.71 5.25 -11.24
C ILE A 115 8.58 6.20 -12.43
N GLU A 116 7.87 7.30 -12.24
CA GLU A 116 7.65 8.28 -13.29
C GLU A 116 8.95 8.92 -13.78
N ARG A 117 9.94 9.03 -12.90
CA ARG A 117 11.25 9.62 -13.23
C ARG A 117 12.23 8.66 -13.88
N LEU A 118 11.89 7.36 -13.95
CA LEU A 118 12.78 6.41 -14.62
C LEU A 118 12.95 6.77 -16.08
N LYS A 119 14.19 6.71 -16.55
CA LYS A 119 14.47 6.98 -17.96
C LYS A 119 13.76 5.95 -18.82
N GLY A 120 12.97 6.40 -19.77
CA GLY A 120 12.18 5.53 -20.64
C GLY A 120 10.71 5.49 -20.26
N VAL A 121 10.35 5.91 -19.06
CA VAL A 121 8.94 6.08 -18.68
C VAL A 121 8.50 7.46 -19.16
N ARG A 122 7.51 7.49 -20.06
CA ARG A 122 7.07 8.73 -20.70
C ARG A 122 5.88 9.36 -20.02
N TYR A 123 5.03 8.53 -19.43
CA TYR A 123 3.74 8.97 -18.94
C TYR A 123 3.25 7.96 -17.89
N LEU A 124 2.66 8.48 -16.82
CA LEU A 124 2.06 7.64 -15.79
C LEU A 124 0.76 8.28 -15.33
N LYS A 125 -0.28 7.46 -15.21
CA LYS A 125 -1.59 7.93 -14.76
C LYS A 125 -2.17 6.92 -13.77
N ILE A 126 -2.67 7.41 -12.65
CA ILE A 126 -3.38 6.58 -11.70
C ILE A 126 -4.81 6.41 -12.18
N LEU A 127 -5.25 5.16 -12.38
CA LEU A 127 -6.59 4.85 -12.86
C LEU A 127 -7.58 4.72 -11.72
N SER A 128 -7.17 4.11 -10.60
CA SER A 128 -8.04 3.95 -9.45
C SER A 128 -7.22 3.80 -8.18
N SER A 129 -7.85 4.11 -7.05
CA SER A 129 -7.24 3.95 -5.75
C SER A 129 -8.33 3.67 -4.73
N ASP A 130 -8.14 2.63 -3.93
CA ASP A 130 -9.07 2.27 -2.86
C ASP A 130 -8.72 2.96 -1.54
N ALA A 131 -7.90 3.99 -1.60
CA ALA A 131 -7.44 4.69 -0.41
C ALA A 131 -8.56 5.36 0.37
N SER A 132 -9.67 5.63 -0.29
CA SER A 132 -10.80 6.35 0.29
C SER A 132 -11.73 5.49 1.12
N ILE A 133 -11.55 4.20 1.11
CA ILE A 133 -12.45 3.28 1.81
C ILE A 133 -12.22 3.29 3.33
#